data_a24de93e3e55ab60bd250d0bfdbcd499
#
_entry.id   a24de93e3e55ab60bd250d0bfdbcd499
#
_cell.length_a   1.000
_cell.length_b   1.000
_cell.length_c   1.000
_cell.angle_alpha   90.00
_cell.angle_beta   90.00
_cell.angle_gamma   90.00
#
_symmetry.space_group_name_H-M   'P 1'
#
loop_
_entity.id
_entity.type
_entity.pdbx_description
1 polymer ?
#
loop_
_entity_poly.entity_id
_entity_poly.type
_entity_poly.pdbx_seq_one_letter_code
_entity_poly.pdbx_strand_id
1 'polypeptide(L)'
;MKFKSKRITELFINVSSKKIIKNFSDHIKVDQDIIIDDASHNLRDILFTLSILFKKLKSGGLYILEDMNQFHVFPELNPFKNELTPKQIFNRIKEKKIFKSSFISDEEKNYLIENIKEIKIETGAMKINNANVSDIAFIFKR
;
A
#
# COMPACT_ATOMS: atom_id res chain seq x y z
N MET A 1 18.35 8.23 -21.61
CA MET A 1 18.79 9.53 -21.05
C MET A 1 18.71 9.40 -19.51
N LYS A 2 19.82 9.33 -18.80
CA LYS A 2 19.78 9.27 -17.32
C LYS A 2 19.68 10.69 -16.77
N PHE A 3 18.54 11.01 -16.18
CA PHE A 3 18.36 12.29 -15.53
C PHE A 3 19.12 12.26 -14.19
N LYS A 4 20.26 12.92 -14.12
CA LYS A 4 21.00 13.09 -12.85
C LYS A 4 20.55 14.38 -12.19
N SER A 5 19.74 14.30 -11.15
CA SER A 5 19.40 15.43 -10.28
C SER A 5 19.87 15.12 -8.86
N LYS A 6 20.41 16.13 -8.16
CA LYS A 6 20.74 16.02 -6.73
C LYS A 6 19.48 15.83 -5.84
N ARG A 7 18.27 16.00 -6.42
CA ARG A 7 16.97 15.83 -5.72
C ARG A 7 16.38 14.44 -5.92
N ILE A 8 16.95 13.60 -6.81
CA ILE A 8 16.43 12.27 -7.13
C ILE A 8 17.44 11.23 -6.71
N THR A 9 16.98 10.28 -5.92
CA THR A 9 17.75 9.07 -5.56
C THR A 9 17.00 7.87 -6.11
N GLU A 10 17.67 7.06 -6.92
CA GLU A 10 17.15 5.82 -7.48
C GLU A 10 17.69 4.64 -6.67
N LEU A 11 16.78 3.76 -6.22
CA LEU A 11 17.14 2.55 -5.49
C LEU A 11 16.36 1.36 -6.03
N PHE A 12 17.01 0.20 -6.13
CA PHE A 12 16.35 -1.05 -6.48
C PHE A 12 15.93 -1.78 -5.22
N ILE A 13 14.60 -1.97 -5.04
CA ILE A 13 14.02 -2.58 -3.85
C ILE A 13 13.09 -3.72 -4.27
N ASN A 14 13.30 -4.91 -3.68
CA ASN A 14 12.37 -6.02 -3.84
C ASN A 14 11.22 -5.89 -2.81
N VAL A 15 10.07 -5.42 -3.25
CA VAL A 15 8.88 -5.23 -2.40
C VAL A 15 8.23 -6.53 -1.94
N SER A 16 8.57 -7.68 -2.55
CA SER A 16 8.10 -8.99 -2.10
C SER A 16 8.84 -9.50 -0.85
N SER A 17 9.86 -8.77 -0.39
CA SER A 17 10.61 -9.07 0.83
C SER A 17 10.35 -8.05 1.91
N LYS A 18 9.54 -8.42 2.91
CA LYS A 18 9.25 -7.57 4.07
C LYS A 18 10.52 -7.08 4.79
N LYS A 19 11.56 -7.96 4.85
CA LYS A 19 12.87 -7.61 5.44
C LYS A 19 13.56 -6.49 4.66
N ILE A 20 13.53 -6.54 3.32
CA ILE A 20 14.16 -5.53 2.47
C ILE A 20 13.42 -4.20 2.60
N ILE A 21 12.09 -4.20 2.60
CA ILE A 21 11.28 -2.98 2.80
C ILE A 21 11.59 -2.36 4.17
N LYS A 22 11.69 -3.19 5.22
CA LYS A 22 12.04 -2.71 6.56
C LYS A 22 13.42 -2.07 6.59
N ASN A 23 14.43 -2.74 6.05
CA ASN A 23 15.78 -2.17 5.95
C ASN A 23 15.80 -0.86 5.17
N PHE A 24 15.06 -0.78 4.05
CA PHE A 24 14.91 0.47 3.31
C PHE A 24 14.25 1.56 4.14
N SER A 25 13.15 1.23 4.83
CA SER A 25 12.46 2.16 5.72
C SER A 25 13.39 2.73 6.80
N ASP A 26 14.31 1.94 7.34
CA ASP A 26 15.27 2.37 8.36
C ASP A 26 16.30 3.38 7.81
N HIS A 27 16.52 3.39 6.48
CA HIS A 27 17.37 4.38 5.81
C HIS A 27 16.65 5.70 5.51
N ILE A 28 15.31 5.72 5.53
CA ILE A 28 14.54 6.97 5.39
C ILE A 28 14.66 7.76 6.69
N LYS A 29 15.48 8.81 6.68
CA LYS A 29 15.80 9.61 7.88
C LYS A 29 14.81 10.75 8.13
N VAL A 30 14.04 11.14 7.11
CA VAL A 30 13.08 12.25 7.18
C VAL A 30 11.72 11.72 6.80
N ASP A 31 10.71 12.03 7.60
CA ASP A 31 9.33 11.65 7.30
C ASP A 31 8.86 12.30 6.00
N GLN A 32 8.09 11.57 5.23
CA GLN A 32 7.66 11.93 3.89
C GLN A 32 6.30 12.66 3.94
N ASP A 33 6.09 13.59 3.02
CA ASP A 33 4.78 14.23 2.84
C ASP A 33 3.85 13.33 2.02
N ILE A 34 4.40 12.67 0.99
CA ILE A 34 3.66 11.79 0.09
C ILE A 34 4.47 10.52 -0.18
N ILE A 35 3.81 9.37 -0.17
CA ILE A 35 4.33 8.08 -0.64
C ILE A 35 3.38 7.57 -1.70
N ILE A 36 3.91 7.17 -2.87
CA ILE A 36 3.16 6.55 -3.96
C ILE A 36 3.63 5.11 -4.09
N ASP A 37 2.71 4.17 -4.00
CA ASP A 37 2.92 2.74 -4.16
C ASP A 37 2.26 2.28 -5.47
N ASP A 38 3.06 2.16 -6.49
CA ASP A 38 2.73 1.63 -7.82
C ASP A 38 3.68 0.46 -8.12
N ALA A 39 3.71 -0.52 -7.20
CA ALA A 39 4.71 -1.58 -7.23
C ALA A 39 4.17 -2.89 -7.86
N SER A 40 4.18 -4.00 -7.11
CA SER A 40 3.89 -5.33 -7.67
C SER A 40 2.40 -5.65 -7.82
N HIS A 41 1.50 -4.83 -7.28
CA HIS A 41 0.04 -5.04 -7.19
C HIS A 41 -0.37 -6.38 -6.56
N ASN A 42 0.59 -7.13 -5.98
CA ASN A 42 0.34 -8.33 -5.23
C ASN A 42 -0.21 -7.96 -3.83
N LEU A 43 -1.30 -8.60 -3.41
CA LEU A 43 -1.94 -8.28 -2.14
C LEU A 43 -0.98 -8.33 -0.94
N ARG A 44 -0.12 -9.33 -0.88
CA ARG A 44 0.88 -9.48 0.19
C ARG A 44 1.86 -8.30 0.19
N ASP A 45 2.35 -7.94 -0.98
CA ASP A 45 3.37 -6.90 -1.13
C ASP A 45 2.77 -5.51 -0.83
N ILE A 46 1.53 -5.26 -1.26
CA ILE A 46 0.75 -4.07 -0.87
C ILE A 46 0.68 -3.93 0.65
N LEU A 47 0.38 -5.02 1.36
CA LEU A 47 0.29 -4.97 2.83
C LEU A 47 1.66 -4.80 3.49
N PHE A 48 2.72 -5.35 2.90
CA PHE A 48 4.09 -5.14 3.40
C PHE A 48 4.50 -3.67 3.25
N THR A 49 4.34 -3.08 2.06
CA THR A 49 4.71 -1.69 1.80
C THR A 49 3.88 -0.75 2.66
N LEU A 50 2.56 -0.90 2.67
CA LEU A 50 1.66 -0.08 3.45
C LEU A 50 1.99 -0.13 4.95
N SER A 51 2.11 -1.33 5.55
CA SER A 51 2.32 -1.46 7.00
C SER A 51 3.65 -0.88 7.49
N ILE A 52 4.67 -0.86 6.64
CA ILE A 52 6.01 -0.38 6.97
C ILE A 52 6.17 1.10 6.57
N LEU A 53 5.88 1.44 5.31
CA LEU A 53 6.18 2.77 4.79
C LEU A 53 5.17 3.83 5.26
N PHE A 54 3.93 3.45 5.58
CA PHE A 54 2.96 4.38 6.16
C PHE A 54 3.46 5.00 7.48
N LYS A 55 4.31 4.31 8.23
CA LYS A 55 4.95 4.83 9.43
C LYS A 55 5.89 6.02 9.13
N LYS A 56 6.42 6.08 7.91
CA LYS A 56 7.34 7.13 7.44
C LYS A 56 6.64 8.36 6.86
N LEU A 57 5.32 8.41 6.88
CA LEU A 57 4.59 9.63 6.58
C LEU A 57 4.56 10.56 7.78
N LYS A 58 4.60 11.86 7.51
CA LYS A 58 4.26 12.90 8.49
C LYS A 58 2.79 12.80 8.92
N SER A 59 2.45 13.38 10.05
CA SER A 59 1.04 13.70 10.37
C SER A 59 0.46 14.57 9.25
N GLY A 60 -0.74 14.23 8.76
CA GLY A 60 -1.35 14.86 7.59
C GLY A 60 -0.79 14.40 6.24
N GLY A 61 0.21 13.53 6.21
CA GLY A 61 0.79 12.98 4.99
C GLY A 61 -0.15 12.03 4.25
N LEU A 62 0.17 11.76 2.99
CA LEU A 62 -0.65 11.02 2.04
C LEU A 62 0.08 9.78 1.50
N TYR A 63 -0.54 8.61 1.63
CA TYR A 63 -0.15 7.39 0.92
C TYR A 63 -1.11 7.15 -0.23
N ILE A 64 -0.59 6.99 -1.44
CA ILE A 64 -1.36 6.69 -2.65
C ILE A 64 -1.03 5.25 -3.05
N LEU A 65 -2.05 4.42 -3.16
CA LEU A 65 -1.95 3.07 -3.68
C LEU A 65 -2.62 3.00 -5.03
N GLU A 66 -1.86 2.69 -6.07
CA GLU A 66 -2.34 2.56 -7.45
C GLU A 66 -2.71 1.10 -7.79
N ASP A 67 -3.58 0.93 -8.76
CA ASP A 67 -3.95 -0.35 -9.37
C ASP A 67 -4.34 -1.45 -8.37
N MET A 68 -5.04 -1.07 -7.31
CA MET A 68 -5.35 -1.96 -6.18
C MET A 68 -6.29 -3.13 -6.50
N ASN A 69 -6.82 -3.23 -7.72
CA ASN A 69 -7.78 -4.26 -8.14
C ASN A 69 -7.22 -5.25 -9.17
N GLN A 70 -5.96 -5.18 -9.55
CA GLN A 70 -5.40 -6.03 -10.60
C GLN A 70 -5.56 -7.53 -10.32
N PHE A 71 -5.52 -7.95 -9.07
CA PHE A 71 -5.70 -9.35 -8.70
C PHE A 71 -7.10 -9.93 -9.03
N HIS A 72 -8.09 -9.11 -9.34
CA HIS A 72 -9.40 -9.61 -9.82
C HIS A 72 -9.31 -10.18 -11.25
N VAL A 73 -8.38 -9.68 -12.05
CA VAL A 73 -8.15 -10.11 -13.43
C VAL A 73 -6.95 -11.05 -13.52
N PHE A 74 -5.98 -10.86 -12.65
CA PHE A 74 -4.74 -11.64 -12.57
C PHE A 74 -4.70 -12.41 -11.24
N PRO A 75 -5.32 -13.62 -11.16
CA PRO A 75 -5.42 -14.39 -9.91
C PRO A 75 -4.07 -14.73 -9.27
N GLU A 76 -3.00 -14.80 -10.07
CA GLU A 76 -1.63 -15.00 -9.61
C GLU A 76 -1.10 -13.89 -8.71
N LEU A 77 -1.68 -12.68 -8.80
CA LEU A 77 -1.34 -11.58 -7.91
C LEU A 77 -1.97 -11.73 -6.51
N ASN A 78 -2.94 -12.64 -6.36
CA ASN A 78 -3.51 -13.01 -5.07
C ASN A 78 -3.69 -14.54 -4.97
N PRO A 79 -2.62 -15.30 -4.77
CA PRO A 79 -2.71 -16.76 -4.63
C PRO A 79 -3.39 -17.22 -3.34
N PHE A 80 -3.70 -16.29 -2.42
CA PHE A 80 -4.24 -16.60 -1.09
C PHE A 80 -5.75 -16.33 -1.02
N LYS A 81 -6.54 -17.31 -1.42
CA LYS A 81 -8.02 -17.21 -1.54
C LYS A 81 -8.74 -16.84 -0.23
N ASN A 82 -8.11 -17.03 0.91
CA ASN A 82 -8.71 -16.76 2.23
C ASN A 82 -8.37 -15.36 2.79
N GLU A 83 -7.59 -14.58 2.07
CA GLU A 83 -7.24 -13.21 2.47
C GLU A 83 -8.28 -12.21 1.98
N LEU A 84 -8.50 -11.18 2.77
CA LEU A 84 -9.36 -10.06 2.40
C LEU A 84 -8.69 -9.22 1.31
N THR A 85 -9.46 -8.74 0.35
CA THR A 85 -8.98 -7.80 -0.68
C THR A 85 -8.58 -6.44 -0.06
N PRO A 86 -7.74 -5.63 -0.71
CA PRO A 86 -7.42 -4.29 -0.22
C PRO A 86 -8.67 -3.46 0.08
N LYS A 87 -9.68 -3.50 -0.78
CA LYS A 87 -10.95 -2.79 -0.59
C LYS A 87 -11.70 -3.25 0.67
N GLN A 88 -11.73 -4.56 0.93
CA GLN A 88 -12.35 -5.10 2.15
C GLN A 88 -11.55 -4.68 3.39
N ILE A 89 -10.22 -4.72 3.35
CA ILE A 89 -9.34 -4.27 4.43
C ILE A 89 -9.58 -2.78 4.70
N PHE A 90 -9.60 -1.94 3.68
CA PHE A 90 -9.83 -0.50 3.83
C PHE A 90 -11.22 -0.18 4.41
N ASN A 91 -12.24 -0.93 4.04
CA ASN A 91 -13.57 -0.79 4.67
C ASN A 91 -13.52 -1.13 6.16
N ARG A 92 -12.80 -2.19 6.56
CA ARG A 92 -12.62 -2.53 7.99
C ARG A 92 -11.88 -1.41 8.74
N ILE A 93 -10.83 -0.86 8.14
CA ILE A 93 -10.08 0.26 8.74
C ILE A 93 -10.98 1.50 8.89
N LYS A 94 -11.77 1.86 7.88
CA LYS A 94 -12.74 2.96 7.96
C LYS A 94 -13.73 2.78 9.13
N GLU A 95 -14.19 1.56 9.35
CA GLU A 95 -15.11 1.19 10.42
C GLU A 95 -14.41 1.00 11.79
N LYS A 96 -13.09 1.21 11.85
CA LYS A 96 -12.27 0.94 13.05
C LYS A 96 -12.37 -0.51 13.53
N LYS A 97 -12.57 -1.45 12.62
CA LYS A 97 -12.69 -2.88 12.90
C LYS A 97 -11.39 -3.62 12.61
N ILE A 98 -11.09 -4.60 13.46
CA ILE A 98 -9.99 -5.54 13.23
C ILE A 98 -10.28 -6.34 11.95
N PHE A 99 -9.23 -6.64 11.19
CA PHE A 99 -9.29 -7.48 10.00
C PHE A 99 -8.30 -8.63 10.09
N LYS A 100 -8.64 -9.74 9.42
CA LYS A 100 -7.75 -10.89 9.30
C LYS A 100 -6.79 -10.67 8.13
N SER A 101 -5.52 -10.94 8.36
CA SER A 101 -4.49 -11.10 7.34
C SER A 101 -3.32 -11.88 7.94
N SER A 102 -2.75 -12.79 7.17
CA SER A 102 -1.55 -13.55 7.55
C SER A 102 -0.24 -12.81 7.21
N PHE A 103 -0.32 -11.70 6.47
CA PHE A 103 0.86 -11.01 5.94
C PHE A 103 1.45 -10.00 6.91
N ILE A 104 0.63 -9.41 7.76
CA ILE A 104 1.06 -8.38 8.72
C ILE A 104 0.61 -8.74 10.13
N SER A 105 1.40 -8.32 11.12
CA SER A 105 1.14 -8.60 12.53
C SER A 105 -0.08 -7.83 13.06
N ASP A 106 -0.62 -8.26 14.20
CA ASP A 106 -1.71 -7.54 14.85
C ASP A 106 -1.30 -6.13 15.29
N GLU A 107 -0.05 -5.95 15.69
CA GLU A 107 0.52 -4.62 15.97
C GLU A 107 0.47 -3.71 14.73
N GLU A 108 0.86 -4.22 13.57
CA GLU A 108 0.82 -3.48 12.30
C GLU A 108 -0.62 -3.14 11.90
N LYS A 109 -1.57 -4.08 12.06
CA LYS A 109 -3.00 -3.85 11.81
C LYS A 109 -3.56 -2.76 12.71
N ASN A 110 -3.29 -2.85 14.02
CA ASN A 110 -3.74 -1.86 14.99
C ASN A 110 -3.15 -0.49 14.68
N TYR A 111 -1.86 -0.42 14.36
CA TYR A 111 -1.23 0.83 13.95
C TYR A 111 -1.95 1.49 12.76
N LEU A 112 -2.29 0.73 11.72
CA LEU A 112 -3.02 1.26 10.56
C LEU A 112 -4.42 1.75 10.97
N ILE A 113 -5.16 0.97 11.77
CA ILE A 113 -6.51 1.33 12.24
C ILE A 113 -6.49 2.63 13.06
N GLU A 114 -5.49 2.81 13.90
CA GLU A 114 -5.37 3.98 14.76
C GLU A 114 -4.89 5.22 14.04
N ASN A 115 -3.93 5.07 13.11
CA ASN A 115 -3.23 6.20 12.50
C ASN A 115 -3.76 6.61 11.13
N ILE A 116 -4.62 5.82 10.49
CA ILE A 116 -5.31 6.25 9.29
C ILE A 116 -6.48 7.16 9.68
N LYS A 117 -6.47 8.39 9.17
CA LYS A 117 -7.52 9.39 9.36
C LYS A 117 -8.68 9.15 8.41
N GLU A 118 -8.38 9.00 7.14
CA GLU A 118 -9.34 8.91 6.06
C GLU A 118 -8.79 8.03 4.93
N ILE A 119 -9.67 7.33 4.22
CA ILE A 119 -9.37 6.62 2.97
C ILE A 119 -10.40 7.02 1.93
N LYS A 120 -9.95 7.57 0.80
CA LYS A 120 -10.77 7.79 -0.40
C LYS A 120 -10.36 6.80 -1.46
N ILE A 121 -11.32 6.19 -2.13
CA ILE A 121 -11.08 5.26 -3.23
C ILE A 121 -11.75 5.85 -4.46
N GLU A 122 -10.94 6.11 -5.49
CA GLU A 122 -11.38 6.58 -6.79
C GLU A 122 -11.31 5.44 -7.80
N THR A 123 -12.34 5.33 -8.61
CA THR A 123 -12.41 4.32 -9.65
C THR A 123 -11.64 4.78 -10.87
N GLY A 124 -10.61 4.05 -11.24
CA GLY A 124 -9.85 4.31 -12.45
C GLY A 124 -10.61 3.95 -13.73
N ALA A 125 -10.13 4.43 -14.86
CA ALA A 125 -10.78 4.25 -16.16
C ALA A 125 -10.43 2.92 -16.84
N MET A 126 -9.35 2.25 -16.44
CA MET A 126 -8.87 1.04 -17.09
C MET A 126 -9.71 -0.17 -16.72
N LYS A 127 -10.21 -0.87 -17.75
CA LYS A 127 -10.96 -2.12 -17.60
C LYS A 127 -10.32 -3.23 -18.43
N ILE A 128 -10.28 -4.43 -17.88
CA ILE A 128 -9.89 -5.66 -18.56
C ILE A 128 -11.05 -6.65 -18.38
N ASN A 129 -11.58 -7.21 -19.47
CA ASN A 129 -12.74 -8.12 -19.44
C ASN A 129 -13.93 -7.57 -18.63
N ASN A 130 -14.23 -6.27 -18.78
CA ASN A 130 -15.25 -5.52 -18.03
C ASN A 130 -15.00 -5.37 -16.52
N ALA A 131 -13.92 -5.91 -15.98
CA ALA A 131 -13.51 -5.66 -14.60
C ALA A 131 -12.62 -4.43 -14.51
N ASN A 132 -12.89 -3.54 -13.54
CA ASN A 132 -12.02 -2.42 -13.26
C ASN A 132 -10.73 -2.92 -12.57
N VAL A 133 -9.58 -2.48 -13.07
CA VAL A 133 -8.26 -2.91 -12.57
C VAL A 133 -7.42 -1.75 -12.00
N SER A 134 -7.87 -0.51 -12.18
CA SER A 134 -7.09 0.69 -11.86
C SER A 134 -7.72 1.58 -10.78
N ASP A 135 -8.35 0.97 -9.78
CA ASP A 135 -8.79 1.75 -8.60
C ASP A 135 -7.58 2.27 -7.83
N ILE A 136 -7.68 3.53 -7.38
CA ILE A 136 -6.65 4.22 -6.63
C ILE A 136 -7.18 4.52 -5.23
N ALA A 137 -6.38 4.24 -4.20
CA ALA A 137 -6.70 4.61 -2.83
C ALA A 137 -5.79 5.75 -2.34
N PHE A 138 -6.42 6.81 -1.84
CA PHE A 138 -5.77 7.93 -1.15
C PHE A 138 -5.96 7.74 0.35
N ILE A 139 -4.87 7.49 1.08
CA ILE A 139 -4.85 7.12 2.49
C ILE A 139 -4.17 8.22 3.28
N PHE A 140 -4.92 8.96 4.08
CA PHE A 140 -4.45 10.11 4.85
C PHE A 140 -4.05 9.69 6.26
N LYS A 141 -2.87 10.12 6.70
CA LYS A 141 -2.39 9.90 8.08
C LYS A 141 -2.97 10.94 9.04
N ARG A 142 -3.18 10.55 10.30
CA ARG A 142 -3.53 11.45 11.41
C ARG A 142 -2.39 12.36 11.82
#